data_bf3af5e4291f60ca8e554cbdcf065a91
#
_entry.id   bf3af5e4291f60ca8e554cbdcf065a91
#
_cell.length_a   1.000
_cell.length_b   1.000
_cell.length_c   1.000
_cell.angle_alpha   90.00
_cell.angle_beta   90.00
_cell.angle_gamma   90.00
#
_symmetry.space_group_name_H-M   'P 1'
#
loop_
_entity.id
_entity.type
_entity.pdbx_description
1 polymer ?
#
loop_
_entity_poly.entity_id
_entity_poly.type
_entity_poly.pdbx_seq_one_letter_code
_entity_poly.pdbx_strand_id
1 'polypeptide(L)'
;MKAKRITAAFKHLALTLLGLALLAACSVSTPKPDAPPSTTPGTYAKANWKALPAVSDSDLQAGFAAWRGACPRLKSDATWAPTCAAAANIATTPSAVRQFLQANLDVYALRAANNRADGLITGYYEPIYAGSLTRTAKASVPVYGVPDDMVSVQLDSLYPELKGKRLRGRVEGRVLKPYDDAARIAANGVKAPVLAWLTSPMDLQFLQIQGSGRVQLADGRQLRIAYADQNGHPYRPIGRWLVEQGELKQADVSMAAIRAWADAHPARVPELLASNPSYVFFTRGPDSDDGPRGSLNVPLTAGYSVAVDRNVVPLGSLLWLSTTRPDGTALVRPVAAQDTGGAITGEVRADLFWGTGDAAGELAGHMKQKGTIWMLWPKGVALPKAPDPAN
;
A
#
# COMPACT_ATOMS: atom_id res chain seq x y z
N MET A 1 47.21 60.27 -1.29
CA MET A 1 47.52 61.25 -0.20
C MET A 1 47.43 60.51 1.12
N LYS A 2 48.63 60.48 1.86
CA LYS A 2 48.87 60.40 3.32
C LYS A 2 48.14 59.23 4.07
N ALA A 3 48.76 58.09 4.45
CA ALA A 3 49.94 57.87 5.31
C ALA A 3 49.78 58.33 6.77
N LYS A 4 49.89 57.33 7.68
CA LYS A 4 50.62 57.30 8.94
C LYS A 4 50.05 56.22 9.80
N ARG A 5 50.71 55.04 10.10
CA ARG A 5 51.92 54.75 10.92
C ARG A 5 51.84 55.36 12.32
N ILE A 6 51.99 54.47 13.31
CA ILE A 6 53.10 54.44 14.31
C ILE A 6 52.63 53.54 15.46
N THR A 7 53.25 52.38 15.69
CA THR A 7 54.31 51.90 16.51
C THR A 7 54.10 51.99 18.04
N ALA A 8 54.11 50.81 18.67
CA ALA A 8 55.18 50.18 19.46
C ALA A 8 55.29 50.74 20.89
N ALA A 9 55.42 49.97 21.93
CA ALA A 9 56.57 49.29 22.45
C ALA A 9 56.29 48.75 23.87
N PHE A 10 56.64 47.54 24.17
CA PHE A 10 57.72 47.06 25.07
C PHE A 10 57.64 47.24 26.58
N LYS A 11 57.90 46.10 27.28
CA LYS A 11 58.69 45.85 28.54
C LYS A 11 57.83 45.79 29.81
N HIS A 12 57.98 44.85 30.74
CA HIS A 12 59.06 44.04 31.33
C HIS A 12 58.41 42.83 32.04
N LEU A 13 58.87 41.64 31.90
CA LEU A 13 59.77 40.81 32.65
C LEU A 13 59.77 40.99 34.19
N ALA A 14 59.25 39.99 34.92
CA ALA A 14 59.71 39.54 36.18
C ALA A 14 59.44 38.08 36.45
N LEU A 15 60.49 37.30 36.58
CA LEU A 15 60.59 35.94 37.09
C LEU A 15 60.17 35.89 38.57
N THR A 16 59.43 34.82 38.95
CA THR A 16 59.71 34.12 40.22
C THR A 16 59.26 32.64 40.04
N LEU A 17 60.25 31.80 40.18
CA LEU A 17 60.13 30.36 40.46
C LEU A 17 59.58 30.17 41.88
N LEU A 18 58.67 29.20 42.05
CA LEU A 18 58.78 28.11 43.04
C LEU A 18 57.48 27.31 43.14
N GLY A 19 57.59 25.98 43.14
CA GLY A 19 56.61 25.12 43.78
C GLY A 19 56.05 23.96 42.89
N LEU A 20 56.91 22.95 42.65
CA LEU A 20 56.41 21.64 42.29
C LEU A 20 55.52 21.08 43.42
N ALA A 21 54.25 20.82 43.14
CA ALA A 21 53.49 19.89 43.90
C ALA A 21 52.69 19.03 42.88
N LEU A 22 53.23 17.84 42.62
CA LEU A 22 52.50 16.75 41.92
C LEU A 22 51.35 16.32 42.81
N LEU A 23 50.15 16.74 42.47
CA LEU A 23 48.90 16.08 42.87
C LEU A 23 48.42 15.21 41.69
N ALA A 24 48.77 13.92 41.73
CA ALA A 24 48.17 12.89 40.92
C ALA A 24 46.70 12.78 41.35
N ALA A 25 45.82 13.50 40.71
CA ALA A 25 44.38 13.26 40.80
C ALA A 25 44.07 12.01 40.00
N CYS A 26 43.96 10.87 40.68
CA CYS A 26 43.27 9.71 40.16
C CYS A 26 41.83 10.11 39.88
N SER A 27 41.52 10.47 38.63
CA SER A 27 40.15 10.55 38.15
C SER A 27 39.60 9.14 38.13
N VAL A 28 38.93 8.78 39.21
CA VAL A 28 38.02 7.63 39.22
C VAL A 28 36.90 7.99 38.23
N SER A 29 37.01 7.47 37.00
CA SER A 29 35.90 7.46 36.05
C SER A 29 34.77 6.64 36.66
N THR A 30 33.81 7.30 37.28
CA THR A 30 32.54 6.64 37.58
C THR A 30 31.98 6.06 36.29
N PRO A 31 31.67 4.78 36.22
CA PRO A 31 30.96 4.23 35.04
C PRO A 31 29.71 5.06 34.85
N LYS A 32 29.59 5.67 33.67
CA LYS A 32 28.34 6.29 33.24
C LYS A 32 27.27 5.17 33.34
N PRO A 33 26.16 5.40 34.07
CA PRO A 33 25.11 4.39 34.10
C PRO A 33 24.78 4.03 32.65
N ASP A 34 24.83 2.74 32.33
CA ASP A 34 24.39 2.23 31.04
C ASP A 34 23.00 2.83 30.76
N ALA A 35 22.88 3.57 29.67
CA ALA A 35 21.59 4.05 29.22
C ALA A 35 20.67 2.82 29.16
N PRO A 36 19.45 2.88 29.70
CA PRO A 36 18.54 1.75 29.59
C PRO A 36 18.48 1.35 28.12
N PRO A 37 18.49 0.04 27.81
CA PRO A 37 18.48 -0.42 26.44
C PRO A 37 17.35 0.29 25.70
N SER A 38 17.68 0.91 24.57
CA SER A 38 16.72 1.61 23.73
C SER A 38 15.62 0.62 23.38
N THR A 39 14.49 0.71 24.06
CA THR A 39 13.30 -0.09 23.82
C THR A 39 12.48 0.51 22.68
N THR A 40 13.12 0.93 21.59
CA THR A 40 12.34 1.17 20.37
C THR A 40 11.96 -0.21 19.84
N PRO A 41 10.72 -0.67 20.03
CA PRO A 41 10.29 -1.94 19.49
C PRO A 41 10.42 -1.84 17.97
N GLY A 42 11.08 -2.81 17.37
CA GLY A 42 11.11 -2.89 15.93
C GLY A 42 9.71 -3.08 15.36
N THR A 43 9.54 -2.82 14.08
CA THR A 43 8.29 -3.01 13.31
C THR A 43 7.63 -4.37 13.59
N TYR A 44 8.42 -5.41 13.92
CA TYR A 44 7.97 -6.78 14.22
C TYR A 44 8.28 -7.14 15.67
N ALA A 45 7.31 -6.95 16.55
CA ALA A 45 7.44 -7.32 17.96
C ALA A 45 7.04 -8.79 18.15
N LYS A 46 7.99 -9.63 18.60
CA LYS A 46 7.70 -11.05 18.89
C LYS A 46 6.53 -11.17 19.85
N ALA A 47 5.58 -12.01 19.51
CA ALA A 47 4.40 -12.31 20.32
C ALA A 47 4.21 -13.82 20.42
N ASN A 48 3.17 -14.25 21.11
CA ASN A 48 2.80 -15.66 21.19
C ASN A 48 1.35 -15.88 20.73
N TRP A 49 0.97 -17.11 20.48
CA TRP A 49 -0.35 -17.49 20.02
C TRP A 49 -1.49 -17.11 20.98
N LYS A 50 -1.21 -16.99 22.28
CA LYS A 50 -2.19 -16.54 23.28
C LYS A 50 -2.49 -15.05 23.21
N ALA A 51 -1.64 -14.25 22.56
CA ALA A 51 -1.86 -12.83 22.36
C ALA A 51 -2.84 -12.54 21.19
N LEU A 52 -3.14 -13.52 20.36
CA LEU A 52 -4.08 -13.36 19.25
C LEU A 52 -5.51 -13.35 19.76
N PRO A 53 -6.34 -12.40 19.34
CA PRO A 53 -7.78 -12.44 19.61
C PRO A 53 -8.41 -13.72 19.08
N ALA A 54 -9.45 -14.19 19.77
CA ALA A 54 -10.21 -15.37 19.35
C ALA A 54 -10.82 -15.17 17.96
N VAL A 55 -10.85 -16.22 17.16
CA VAL A 55 -11.44 -16.26 15.82
C VAL A 55 -12.44 -17.41 15.74
N SER A 56 -13.50 -17.23 14.95
CA SER A 56 -14.44 -18.31 14.65
C SER A 56 -13.75 -19.42 13.83
N ASP A 57 -14.24 -20.64 13.97
CA ASP A 57 -13.70 -21.77 13.20
C ASP A 57 -13.89 -21.58 11.70
N SER A 58 -15.00 -20.98 11.28
CA SER A 58 -15.27 -20.65 9.87
C SER A 58 -14.30 -19.62 9.32
N ASP A 59 -14.03 -18.52 10.06
CA ASP A 59 -13.06 -17.51 9.65
C ASP A 59 -11.64 -18.07 9.60
N LEU A 60 -11.28 -18.92 10.57
CA LEU A 60 -9.98 -19.59 10.58
C LEU A 60 -9.75 -20.43 9.32
N GLN A 61 -10.75 -21.25 8.98
CA GLN A 61 -10.69 -22.13 7.80
C GLN A 61 -10.65 -21.32 6.51
N ALA A 62 -11.50 -20.30 6.39
CA ALA A 62 -11.59 -19.46 5.19
C ALA A 62 -10.31 -18.64 4.97
N GLY A 63 -9.76 -18.03 6.04
CA GLY A 63 -8.50 -17.28 5.95
C GLY A 63 -7.30 -18.17 5.61
N PHE A 64 -7.24 -19.38 6.19
CA PHE A 64 -6.24 -20.37 5.82
C PHE A 64 -6.37 -20.83 4.37
N ALA A 65 -7.59 -21.06 3.89
CA ALA A 65 -7.86 -21.44 2.51
C ALA A 65 -7.43 -20.33 1.52
N ALA A 66 -7.74 -19.08 1.83
CA ALA A 66 -7.32 -17.93 1.04
C ALA A 66 -5.78 -17.84 0.93
N TRP A 67 -5.08 -18.00 2.06
CA TRP A 67 -3.62 -18.03 2.06
C TRP A 67 -3.06 -19.23 1.30
N ARG A 68 -3.57 -20.44 1.55
CA ARG A 68 -3.15 -21.67 0.86
C ARG A 68 -3.36 -21.59 -0.64
N GLY A 69 -4.42 -20.87 -1.10
CA GLY A 69 -4.68 -20.60 -2.51
C GLY A 69 -3.57 -19.81 -3.22
N ALA A 70 -2.73 -19.09 -2.46
CA ALA A 70 -1.57 -18.39 -3.02
C ALA A 70 -0.30 -19.28 -3.17
N CYS A 71 -0.27 -20.45 -2.52
CA CYS A 71 0.91 -21.32 -2.50
C CYS A 71 1.45 -21.73 -3.88
N PRO A 72 0.64 -21.95 -4.93
CA PRO A 72 1.16 -22.19 -6.28
C PRO A 72 2.07 -21.07 -6.80
N ARG A 73 1.86 -19.84 -6.37
CA ARG A 73 2.73 -18.69 -6.72
C ARG A 73 3.95 -18.57 -5.82
N LEU A 74 3.89 -19.12 -4.62
CA LEU A 74 4.93 -19.05 -3.61
C LEU A 74 5.88 -20.26 -3.62
N LYS A 75 5.69 -21.22 -4.54
CA LYS A 75 6.49 -22.45 -4.62
C LYS A 75 7.98 -22.25 -4.86
N SER A 76 8.38 -21.09 -5.43
CA SER A 76 9.78 -20.69 -5.64
C SER A 76 10.25 -19.60 -4.67
N ASP A 77 9.40 -19.15 -3.76
CA ASP A 77 9.76 -18.18 -2.74
C ASP A 77 10.45 -18.88 -1.56
N ALA A 78 11.71 -18.55 -1.31
CA ALA A 78 12.52 -19.22 -0.30
C ALA A 78 11.91 -19.13 1.12
N THR A 79 11.12 -18.09 1.40
CA THR A 79 10.45 -17.89 2.69
C THR A 79 9.26 -18.82 2.85
N TRP A 80 8.42 -18.94 1.81
CA TRP A 80 7.11 -19.57 1.92
C TRP A 80 7.04 -20.98 1.33
N ALA A 81 7.94 -21.36 0.41
CA ALA A 81 7.90 -22.65 -0.27
C ALA A 81 7.81 -23.85 0.68
N PRO A 82 8.63 -23.95 1.75
CA PRO A 82 8.56 -25.08 2.69
C PRO A 82 7.21 -25.14 3.44
N THR A 83 6.72 -23.99 3.91
CA THR A 83 5.45 -23.88 4.62
C THR A 83 4.27 -24.19 3.70
N CYS A 84 4.31 -23.72 2.45
CA CYS A 84 3.32 -24.05 1.44
C CYS A 84 3.29 -25.56 1.11
N ALA A 85 4.44 -26.20 0.97
CA ALA A 85 4.53 -27.63 0.75
C ALA A 85 3.93 -28.43 1.93
N ALA A 86 4.23 -28.01 3.16
CA ALA A 86 3.63 -28.63 4.36
C ALA A 86 2.12 -28.40 4.45
N ALA A 87 1.61 -27.25 3.97
CA ALA A 87 0.19 -26.92 3.98
C ALA A 87 -0.65 -27.68 2.93
N ALA A 88 -0.01 -28.24 1.89
CA ALA A 88 -0.71 -28.82 0.74
C ALA A 88 -1.72 -29.90 1.11
N ASN A 89 -1.35 -30.78 2.05
CA ASN A 89 -2.12 -31.97 2.44
C ASN A 89 -2.80 -31.85 3.80
N ILE A 90 -2.82 -30.64 4.40
CA ILE A 90 -3.45 -30.43 5.69
C ILE A 90 -4.97 -30.48 5.54
N ALA A 91 -5.62 -31.29 6.41
CA ALA A 91 -7.08 -31.28 6.50
C ALA A 91 -7.59 -29.89 6.90
N THR A 92 -8.72 -29.49 6.29
CA THR A 92 -9.29 -28.15 6.52
C THR A 92 -10.15 -28.06 7.79
N THR A 93 -10.06 -29.04 8.70
CA THR A 93 -10.74 -28.94 10.00
C THR A 93 -10.09 -27.83 10.85
N PRO A 94 -10.87 -27.12 11.70
CA PRO A 94 -10.33 -26.04 12.54
C PRO A 94 -9.16 -26.49 13.41
N SER A 95 -9.24 -27.71 13.96
CA SER A 95 -8.17 -28.28 14.80
C SER A 95 -6.88 -28.50 14.02
N ALA A 96 -6.96 -29.11 12.83
CA ALA A 96 -5.80 -29.36 11.98
C ALA A 96 -5.15 -28.04 11.51
N VAL A 97 -5.96 -27.05 11.14
CA VAL A 97 -5.47 -25.72 10.74
C VAL A 97 -4.75 -25.04 11.91
N ARG A 98 -5.34 -25.04 13.13
CA ARG A 98 -4.70 -24.45 14.32
C ARG A 98 -3.37 -25.14 14.63
N GLN A 99 -3.35 -26.46 14.63
CA GLN A 99 -2.15 -27.25 14.88
C GLN A 99 -1.06 -26.94 13.84
N PHE A 100 -1.41 -26.92 12.56
CA PHE A 100 -0.49 -26.58 11.48
C PHE A 100 0.11 -25.19 11.65
N LEU A 101 -0.73 -24.16 11.85
CA LEU A 101 -0.27 -22.79 12.02
C LEU A 101 0.67 -22.66 13.22
N GLN A 102 0.32 -23.24 14.37
CA GLN A 102 1.13 -23.20 15.58
C GLN A 102 2.44 -23.97 15.45
N ALA A 103 2.45 -25.08 14.71
CA ALA A 103 3.65 -25.87 14.48
C ALA A 103 4.67 -25.15 13.56
N ASN A 104 4.20 -24.43 12.54
CA ASN A 104 5.04 -23.93 11.45
C ASN A 104 5.31 -22.42 11.51
N LEU A 105 4.48 -21.64 12.23
CA LEU A 105 4.57 -20.19 12.20
C LEU A 105 4.82 -19.58 13.59
N ASP A 106 5.56 -18.51 13.61
CA ASP A 106 5.74 -17.60 14.75
C ASP A 106 4.84 -16.36 14.60
N VAL A 107 4.50 -15.75 15.73
CA VAL A 107 3.62 -14.59 15.79
C VAL A 107 4.43 -13.32 16.03
N TYR A 108 4.22 -12.29 15.22
CA TYR A 108 4.82 -10.98 15.37
C TYR A 108 3.75 -9.89 15.29
N ALA A 109 3.57 -9.12 16.37
CA ALA A 109 2.73 -7.93 16.33
C ALA A 109 3.39 -6.84 15.48
N LEU A 110 2.67 -6.30 14.51
CA LEU A 110 3.14 -5.14 13.77
C LEU A 110 3.03 -3.88 14.64
N ARG A 111 4.05 -3.04 14.58
CA ARG A 111 4.14 -1.79 15.32
C ARG A 111 4.55 -0.66 14.40
N ALA A 112 3.88 0.47 14.51
CA ALA A 112 4.29 1.70 13.86
C ALA A 112 5.57 2.24 14.50
N ALA A 113 6.28 3.13 13.79
CA ALA A 113 7.54 3.73 14.25
C ALA A 113 7.44 4.39 15.64
N ASN A 114 6.26 4.89 16.01
CA ASN A 114 5.96 5.44 17.34
C ASN A 114 5.50 4.38 18.37
N ASN A 115 5.75 3.12 18.10
CA ASN A 115 5.36 1.94 18.90
C ASN A 115 3.85 1.69 19.03
N ARG A 116 3.00 2.38 18.28
CA ARG A 116 1.55 2.10 18.29
C ARG A 116 1.28 0.74 17.67
N ALA A 117 0.36 -0.01 18.29
CA ALA A 117 -0.10 -1.30 17.80
C ALA A 117 -1.27 -1.17 16.84
N ASP A 118 -2.00 -0.04 16.90
CA ASP A 118 -3.16 0.23 16.08
C ASP A 118 -2.81 1.08 14.87
N GLY A 119 -3.48 0.81 13.77
CA GLY A 119 -3.35 1.56 12.54
C GLY A 119 -4.67 1.62 11.77
N LEU A 120 -4.59 2.04 10.53
CA LEU A 120 -5.76 2.28 9.69
C LEU A 120 -6.07 1.06 8.82
N ILE A 121 -7.28 0.54 8.97
CA ILE A 121 -7.84 -0.52 8.13
C ILE A 121 -8.96 0.09 7.28
N THR A 122 -8.84 -0.02 5.97
CA THR A 122 -9.84 0.41 4.99
C THR A 122 -10.35 -0.78 4.18
N GLY A 123 -11.26 -0.54 3.26
CA GLY A 123 -11.79 -1.56 2.38
C GLY A 123 -11.74 -1.16 0.92
N TYR A 124 -11.62 -2.15 0.04
CA TYR A 124 -11.75 -1.98 -1.39
C TYR A 124 -12.56 -3.13 -2.00
N TYR A 125 -12.96 -2.99 -3.25
CA TYR A 125 -13.83 -3.94 -3.91
C TYR A 125 -13.59 -3.93 -5.43
N GLU A 126 -14.16 -4.90 -6.14
CA GLU A 126 -14.19 -4.92 -7.60
C GLU A 126 -15.54 -4.31 -8.08
N PRO A 127 -15.55 -3.06 -8.60
CA PRO A 127 -16.77 -2.43 -9.07
C PRO A 127 -17.29 -3.06 -10.37
N ILE A 128 -18.59 -2.89 -10.61
CA ILE A 128 -19.26 -3.24 -11.87
C ILE A 128 -19.85 -1.97 -12.46
N TYR A 129 -19.40 -1.57 -13.64
CA TYR A 129 -19.84 -0.35 -14.31
C TYR A 129 -20.49 -0.67 -15.66
N ALA A 130 -21.55 0.06 -16.01
CA ALA A 130 -22.17 -0.04 -17.31
C ALA A 130 -21.23 0.45 -18.42
N GLY A 131 -21.17 -0.29 -19.55
CA GLY A 131 -20.33 0.10 -20.66
C GLY A 131 -20.61 -0.66 -21.95
N SER A 132 -19.72 -0.44 -22.92
CA SER A 132 -19.81 -1.02 -24.27
C SER A 132 -18.43 -1.36 -24.81
N LEU A 133 -18.36 -2.32 -25.73
CA LEU A 133 -17.11 -2.63 -26.47
C LEU A 133 -16.83 -1.61 -27.58
N THR A 134 -17.83 -0.87 -27.99
CA THR A 134 -17.71 0.19 -29.00
C THR A 134 -18.17 1.53 -28.44
N ARG A 135 -17.64 2.62 -28.97
CA ARG A 135 -18.07 3.96 -28.58
C ARG A 135 -19.53 4.18 -28.98
N THR A 136 -20.34 4.66 -28.05
CA THR A 136 -21.73 5.06 -28.28
C THR A 136 -21.98 6.46 -27.71
N ALA A 137 -23.16 7.04 -27.97
CA ALA A 137 -23.54 8.31 -27.36
C ALA A 137 -23.60 8.25 -25.83
N LYS A 138 -23.95 7.10 -25.24
CA LYS A 138 -24.00 6.89 -23.78
C LYS A 138 -22.66 6.42 -23.20
N ALA A 139 -21.98 5.52 -23.89
CA ALA A 139 -20.68 4.98 -23.46
C ALA A 139 -19.58 5.62 -24.31
N SER A 140 -19.01 6.72 -23.81
CA SER A 140 -18.06 7.57 -24.55
C SER A 140 -16.71 7.75 -23.84
N VAL A 141 -16.56 7.21 -22.61
CA VAL A 141 -15.35 7.33 -21.79
C VAL A 141 -14.46 6.10 -22.02
N PRO A 142 -13.27 6.26 -22.65
CA PRO A 142 -12.43 5.11 -23.00
C PRO A 142 -11.72 4.53 -21.80
N VAL A 143 -11.72 3.22 -21.69
CA VAL A 143 -10.83 2.45 -20.81
C VAL A 143 -9.61 2.03 -21.63
N TYR A 144 -8.49 2.71 -21.44
CA TYR A 144 -7.29 2.48 -22.23
C TYR A 144 -6.48 1.29 -21.70
N GLY A 145 -5.94 0.52 -22.64
CA GLY A 145 -4.79 -0.36 -22.43
C GLY A 145 -3.49 0.43 -22.28
N VAL A 146 -2.38 -0.27 -22.05
CA VAL A 146 -1.06 0.38 -21.96
C VAL A 146 -0.69 0.97 -23.32
N PRO A 147 -0.28 2.27 -23.37
CA PRO A 147 0.15 2.88 -24.61
C PRO A 147 1.45 2.27 -25.15
N ASP A 148 1.55 2.12 -26.46
CA ASP A 148 2.72 1.53 -27.14
C ASP A 148 3.98 2.38 -27.00
N ASP A 149 3.83 3.70 -26.80
CA ASP A 149 4.93 4.66 -26.64
C ASP A 149 5.36 4.90 -25.18
N MET A 150 4.71 4.21 -24.24
CA MET A 150 5.06 4.34 -22.82
C MET A 150 6.23 3.43 -22.45
N VAL A 151 7.29 4.03 -21.93
CA VAL A 151 8.52 3.35 -21.52
C VAL A 151 8.60 3.25 -20.00
N SER A 152 8.86 2.03 -19.50
CA SER A 152 9.21 1.79 -18.10
C SER A 152 10.71 1.93 -17.92
N VAL A 153 11.13 2.69 -16.90
CA VAL A 153 12.54 2.93 -16.60
C VAL A 153 12.95 2.12 -15.38
N GLN A 154 13.93 1.23 -15.56
CA GLN A 154 14.50 0.38 -14.50
C GLN A 154 16.00 0.66 -14.41
N LEU A 155 16.39 1.53 -13.50
CA LEU A 155 17.79 1.95 -13.28
C LEU A 155 18.25 1.68 -11.84
N ASP A 156 17.48 0.93 -11.08
CA ASP A 156 17.75 0.63 -9.66
C ASP A 156 19.00 -0.24 -9.44
N SER A 157 19.47 -0.96 -10.46
CA SER A 157 20.76 -1.66 -10.42
C SER A 157 21.97 -0.71 -10.40
N LEU A 158 21.84 0.49 -10.98
CA LEU A 158 22.87 1.53 -11.02
C LEU A 158 22.61 2.64 -9.99
N TYR A 159 21.33 2.97 -9.77
CA TYR A 159 20.86 4.00 -8.85
C TYR A 159 19.91 3.37 -7.81
N PRO A 160 20.47 2.84 -6.69
CA PRO A 160 19.68 2.12 -5.68
C PRO A 160 18.52 2.94 -5.08
N GLU A 161 18.61 4.27 -5.06
CA GLU A 161 17.57 5.19 -4.61
C GLU A 161 16.31 5.18 -5.50
N LEU A 162 16.40 4.61 -6.71
CA LEU A 162 15.28 4.42 -7.61
C LEU A 162 14.53 3.10 -7.36
N LYS A 163 15.04 2.26 -6.45
CA LYS A 163 14.42 0.98 -6.13
C LYS A 163 12.97 1.17 -5.67
N GLY A 164 12.07 0.45 -6.32
CA GLY A 164 10.63 0.51 -6.04
C GLY A 164 9.90 1.72 -6.61
N LYS A 165 10.61 2.69 -7.21
CA LYS A 165 9.97 3.83 -7.88
C LYS A 165 9.43 3.41 -9.25
N ARG A 166 8.20 3.83 -9.54
CA ARG A 166 7.53 3.57 -10.82
C ARG A 166 7.80 4.71 -11.80
N LEU A 167 8.97 4.69 -12.42
CA LEU A 167 9.34 5.71 -13.41
C LEU A 167 8.79 5.32 -14.78
N ARG A 168 7.97 6.20 -15.35
CA ARG A 168 7.33 6.05 -16.67
C ARG A 168 7.51 7.31 -17.47
N GLY A 169 7.68 7.13 -18.78
CA GLY A 169 7.84 8.25 -19.68
C GLY A 169 7.65 7.82 -21.12
N ARG A 170 7.88 8.75 -22.04
CA ARG A 170 8.03 8.46 -23.47
C ARG A 170 9.31 9.07 -24.00
N VAL A 171 9.83 8.47 -25.06
CA VAL A 171 11.04 8.96 -25.74
C VAL A 171 10.64 10.01 -26.79
N GLU A 172 11.16 11.23 -26.63
CA GLU A 172 11.03 12.29 -27.62
C GLU A 172 12.42 12.63 -28.14
N GLY A 173 12.69 12.26 -29.38
CA GLY A 173 14.02 12.34 -29.96
C GLY A 173 15.00 11.44 -29.19
N ARG A 174 15.95 12.03 -28.45
CA ARG A 174 16.94 11.31 -27.63
C ARG A 174 16.73 11.50 -26.12
N VAL A 175 15.59 12.03 -25.73
CA VAL A 175 15.28 12.36 -24.33
C VAL A 175 14.07 11.57 -23.87
N LEU A 176 14.19 10.96 -22.68
CA LEU A 176 13.05 10.40 -21.98
C LEU A 176 12.37 11.53 -21.19
N LYS A 177 11.11 11.79 -21.49
CA LYS A 177 10.28 12.77 -20.77
C LYS A 177 9.19 12.06 -19.95
N PRO A 178 8.66 12.68 -18.87
CA PRO A 178 7.51 12.15 -18.16
C PRO A 178 6.35 11.87 -19.12
N TYR A 179 5.58 10.82 -18.86
CA TYR A 179 4.36 10.56 -19.62
C TYR A 179 3.30 11.64 -19.34
N ASP A 180 2.27 11.74 -20.18
CA ASP A 180 1.21 12.73 -19.99
C ASP A 180 0.45 12.46 -18.69
N ASP A 181 0.02 13.52 -18.02
CA ASP A 181 -0.86 13.46 -16.86
C ASP A 181 -2.31 13.11 -17.26
N ALA A 182 -3.14 12.78 -16.24
CA ALA A 182 -4.53 12.38 -16.46
C ALA A 182 -5.35 13.42 -17.21
N ALA A 183 -5.12 14.71 -16.98
CA ALA A 183 -5.85 15.80 -17.65
C ALA A 183 -5.52 15.86 -19.15
N ARG A 184 -4.24 15.72 -19.51
CA ARG A 184 -3.79 15.67 -20.92
C ARG A 184 -4.31 14.42 -21.63
N ILE A 185 -4.28 13.25 -20.95
CA ILE A 185 -4.82 12.00 -21.48
C ILE A 185 -6.32 12.13 -21.73
N ALA A 186 -7.06 12.73 -20.80
CA ALA A 186 -8.50 12.95 -20.97
C ALA A 186 -8.82 13.91 -22.13
N ALA A 187 -8.03 14.97 -22.33
CA ALA A 187 -8.25 15.97 -23.36
C ALA A 187 -7.85 15.48 -24.77
N ASN A 188 -6.72 14.78 -24.88
CA ASN A 188 -6.09 14.47 -26.18
C ASN A 188 -6.22 12.99 -26.57
N GLY A 189 -6.60 12.12 -25.62
CA GLY A 189 -6.48 10.67 -25.77
C GLY A 189 -5.02 10.21 -25.76
N VAL A 190 -4.82 8.91 -25.93
CA VAL A 190 -3.50 8.29 -26.09
C VAL A 190 -3.55 7.24 -27.19
N LYS A 191 -2.41 6.95 -27.79
CA LYS A 191 -2.27 5.85 -28.76
C LYS A 191 -2.17 4.52 -28.00
N ALA A 192 -3.33 3.99 -27.64
CA ALA A 192 -3.47 2.74 -26.89
C ALA A 192 -4.72 1.97 -27.35
N PRO A 193 -4.76 0.64 -27.16
CA PRO A 193 -5.98 -0.11 -27.32
C PRO A 193 -7.09 0.42 -26.40
N VAL A 194 -8.31 0.58 -26.90
CA VAL A 194 -9.49 0.85 -26.06
C VAL A 194 -10.15 -0.50 -25.75
N LEU A 195 -10.15 -0.88 -24.48
CA LEU A 195 -10.67 -2.17 -24.01
C LEU A 195 -12.18 -2.18 -23.89
N ALA A 196 -12.75 -1.06 -23.48
CA ALA A 196 -14.17 -0.79 -23.32
C ALA A 196 -14.42 0.72 -23.25
N TRP A 197 -15.70 1.10 -23.30
CA TRP A 197 -16.20 2.46 -23.14
C TRP A 197 -17.16 2.51 -21.96
N LEU A 198 -16.89 3.33 -20.96
CA LEU A 198 -17.77 3.55 -19.82
C LEU A 198 -18.74 4.71 -20.08
N THR A 199 -19.79 4.77 -19.26
CA THR A 199 -20.82 5.80 -19.36
C THR A 199 -20.50 7.08 -18.58
N SER A 200 -19.55 7.01 -17.63
CA SER A 200 -19.21 8.13 -16.75
C SER A 200 -17.70 8.25 -16.54
N PRO A 201 -17.15 9.49 -16.62
CA PRO A 201 -15.75 9.72 -16.25
C PRO A 201 -15.47 9.46 -14.76
N MET A 202 -16.48 9.60 -13.91
CA MET A 202 -16.36 9.23 -12.48
C MET A 202 -16.21 7.72 -12.29
N ASP A 203 -16.90 6.91 -13.12
CA ASP A 203 -16.74 5.45 -13.09
C ASP A 203 -15.31 5.04 -13.50
N LEU A 204 -14.75 5.71 -14.52
CA LEU A 204 -13.35 5.49 -14.88
C LEU A 204 -12.40 5.87 -13.74
N GLN A 205 -12.62 7.02 -13.09
CA GLN A 205 -11.79 7.45 -11.96
C GLN A 205 -11.85 6.43 -10.81
N PHE A 206 -13.03 5.95 -10.45
CA PHE A 206 -13.17 4.94 -9.41
C PHE A 206 -12.59 3.58 -9.83
N LEU A 207 -12.74 3.17 -11.09
CA LEU A 207 -12.07 1.98 -11.63
C LEU A 207 -10.54 2.10 -11.49
N GLN A 208 -9.97 3.28 -11.77
CA GLN A 208 -8.53 3.55 -11.61
C GLN A 208 -8.08 3.50 -10.13
N ILE A 209 -8.92 3.97 -9.21
CA ILE A 209 -8.65 3.90 -7.77
C ILE A 209 -8.68 2.46 -7.28
N GLN A 210 -9.67 1.66 -7.71
CA GLN A 210 -9.79 0.25 -7.32
C GLN A 210 -8.77 -0.67 -8.01
N GLY A 211 -8.24 -0.25 -9.17
CA GLY A 211 -7.24 -1.00 -9.95
C GLY A 211 -7.80 -2.17 -10.75
N SER A 212 -9.02 -2.60 -10.48
CA SER A 212 -9.75 -3.63 -11.24
C SER A 212 -11.25 -3.38 -11.17
N GLY A 213 -11.99 -3.99 -12.11
CA GLY A 213 -13.45 -3.90 -12.14
C GLY A 213 -14.03 -4.72 -13.27
N ARG A 214 -15.35 -4.67 -13.41
CA ARG A 214 -16.07 -5.30 -14.50
C ARG A 214 -16.86 -4.28 -15.29
N VAL A 215 -16.89 -4.45 -16.60
CA VAL A 215 -17.76 -3.69 -17.49
C VAL A 215 -18.96 -4.55 -17.85
N GLN A 216 -20.14 -4.15 -17.38
CA GLN A 216 -21.40 -4.78 -17.69
C GLN A 216 -21.84 -4.34 -19.09
N LEU A 217 -21.94 -5.28 -20.02
CA LEU A 217 -22.39 -5.05 -21.39
C LEU A 217 -23.91 -5.16 -21.49
N ALA A 218 -24.49 -4.57 -22.54
CA ALA A 218 -25.94 -4.57 -22.77
C ALA A 218 -26.51 -5.98 -23.01
N ASP A 219 -25.68 -6.92 -23.46
CA ASP A 219 -26.06 -8.32 -23.68
C ASP A 219 -25.98 -9.21 -22.45
N GLY A 220 -25.68 -8.61 -21.27
CA GLY A 220 -25.58 -9.33 -19.99
C GLY A 220 -24.19 -9.87 -19.69
N ARG A 221 -23.26 -9.88 -20.64
CA ARG A 221 -21.87 -10.30 -20.38
C ARG A 221 -21.14 -9.27 -19.55
N GLN A 222 -20.18 -9.73 -18.78
CA GLN A 222 -19.23 -8.88 -18.04
C GLN A 222 -17.82 -9.04 -18.60
N LEU A 223 -17.18 -7.92 -18.90
CA LEU A 223 -15.77 -7.88 -19.27
C LEU A 223 -14.96 -7.51 -18.04
N ARG A 224 -14.04 -8.38 -17.62
CA ARG A 224 -13.13 -8.07 -16.52
C ARG A 224 -12.01 -7.16 -17.00
N ILE A 225 -11.77 -6.11 -16.25
CA ILE A 225 -10.70 -5.13 -16.45
C ILE A 225 -9.77 -5.22 -15.26
N ALA A 226 -8.47 -5.35 -15.52
CA ALA A 226 -7.43 -5.49 -14.51
C ALA A 226 -6.34 -4.44 -14.73
N TYR A 227 -5.72 -3.99 -13.64
CA TYR A 227 -4.55 -3.11 -13.68
C TYR A 227 -3.45 -3.70 -14.57
N ALA A 228 -2.88 -2.87 -15.43
CA ALA A 228 -1.72 -3.23 -16.23
C ALA A 228 -0.51 -2.33 -15.88
N ASP A 229 -0.67 -1.01 -15.95
CA ASP A 229 0.38 -0.04 -15.62
C ASP A 229 -0.24 1.34 -15.31
N GLN A 230 0.60 2.34 -15.05
CA GLN A 230 0.21 3.72 -14.81
C GLN A 230 1.19 4.70 -15.46
N ASN A 231 0.79 5.97 -15.59
CA ASN A 231 1.56 7.01 -16.25
C ASN A 231 2.81 7.53 -15.50
N GLY A 232 3.10 7.01 -14.29
CA GLY A 232 4.27 7.43 -13.48
C GLY A 232 4.05 8.66 -12.61
N HIS A 233 2.93 9.36 -12.75
CA HIS A 233 2.61 10.50 -11.90
C HIS A 233 2.14 10.06 -10.51
N PRO A 234 2.43 10.86 -9.45
CA PRO A 234 1.99 10.55 -8.10
C PRO A 234 0.47 10.62 -8.00
N TYR A 235 -0.11 9.66 -7.31
CA TYR A 235 -1.55 9.68 -7.02
C TYR A 235 -1.90 10.79 -6.03
N ARG A 236 -2.94 11.57 -6.35
CA ARG A 236 -3.55 12.57 -5.48
C ARG A 236 -5.03 12.23 -5.28
N PRO A 237 -5.47 11.96 -4.03
CA PRO A 237 -6.87 11.64 -3.77
C PRO A 237 -7.78 12.81 -4.15
N ILE A 238 -8.74 12.59 -5.06
CA ILE A 238 -9.69 13.64 -5.49
C ILE A 238 -10.57 14.15 -4.35
N GLY A 239 -10.85 13.32 -3.35
CA GLY A 239 -11.56 13.74 -2.14
C GLY A 239 -10.78 14.80 -1.34
N ARG A 240 -9.45 14.78 -1.37
CA ARG A 240 -8.62 15.82 -0.75
C ARG A 240 -8.82 17.18 -1.43
N TRP A 241 -8.90 17.20 -2.76
CA TRP A 241 -9.18 18.42 -3.50
C TRP A 241 -10.53 19.03 -3.07
N LEU A 242 -11.58 18.20 -2.90
CA LEU A 242 -12.88 18.68 -2.42
C LEU A 242 -12.81 19.31 -1.02
N VAL A 243 -11.98 18.75 -0.14
CA VAL A 243 -11.73 19.34 1.18
C VAL A 243 -10.99 20.68 1.07
N GLU A 244 -9.96 20.74 0.24
CA GLU A 244 -9.15 21.95 0.00
C GLU A 244 -10.00 23.07 -0.64
N GLN A 245 -11.03 22.73 -1.44
CA GLN A 245 -12.00 23.68 -1.99
C GLN A 245 -13.14 24.05 -1.03
N GLY A 246 -13.20 23.43 0.16
CA GLY A 246 -14.28 23.67 1.12
C GLY A 246 -15.61 23.00 0.77
N GLU A 247 -15.63 22.12 -0.21
CA GLU A 247 -16.84 21.43 -0.71
C GLU A 247 -17.27 20.27 0.19
N LEU A 248 -16.31 19.60 0.83
CA LEU A 248 -16.54 18.52 1.79
C LEU A 248 -15.67 18.71 3.04
N LYS A 249 -16.18 18.26 4.19
CA LYS A 249 -15.35 18.12 5.40
C LYS A 249 -14.54 16.83 5.31
N GLN A 250 -13.33 16.83 5.86
CA GLN A 250 -12.44 15.67 5.88
C GLN A 250 -13.09 14.40 6.46
N ALA A 251 -13.99 14.55 7.42
CA ALA A 251 -14.70 13.43 8.04
C ALA A 251 -15.74 12.79 7.11
N ASP A 252 -16.29 13.58 6.19
CA ASP A 252 -17.41 13.17 5.32
C ASP A 252 -16.92 12.62 3.96
N VAL A 253 -15.60 12.62 3.71
CA VAL A 253 -15.04 12.13 2.45
C VAL A 253 -15.26 10.62 2.31
N SER A 254 -16.06 10.26 1.33
CA SER A 254 -16.33 8.87 0.90
C SER A 254 -16.53 8.83 -0.61
N MET A 255 -16.47 7.64 -1.22
CA MET A 255 -16.78 7.51 -2.66
C MET A 255 -18.20 7.96 -2.98
N ALA A 256 -19.16 7.64 -2.11
CA ALA A 256 -20.55 8.07 -2.26
C ALA A 256 -20.68 9.61 -2.21
N ALA A 257 -20.02 10.27 -1.24
CA ALA A 257 -20.05 11.73 -1.13
C ALA A 257 -19.37 12.43 -2.33
N ILE A 258 -18.26 11.88 -2.82
CA ILE A 258 -17.57 12.39 -4.01
C ILE A 258 -18.48 12.24 -5.25
N ARG A 259 -19.16 11.11 -5.41
CA ARG A 259 -20.10 10.88 -6.52
C ARG A 259 -21.28 11.84 -6.42
N ALA A 260 -21.90 11.97 -5.27
CA ALA A 260 -23.02 12.91 -5.05
C ALA A 260 -22.63 14.36 -5.36
N TRP A 261 -21.40 14.77 -4.99
CA TRP A 261 -20.89 16.09 -5.33
C TRP A 261 -20.72 16.24 -6.87
N ALA A 262 -20.16 15.24 -7.54
CA ALA A 262 -19.95 15.25 -8.99
C ALA A 262 -21.29 15.32 -9.76
N ASP A 263 -22.30 14.59 -9.30
CA ASP A 263 -23.65 14.60 -9.88
C ASP A 263 -24.34 15.97 -9.70
N ALA A 264 -24.08 16.65 -8.58
CA ALA A 264 -24.58 18.01 -8.31
C ALA A 264 -23.79 19.10 -9.05
N HIS A 265 -22.54 18.83 -9.46
CA HIS A 265 -21.63 19.81 -10.09
C HIS A 265 -21.03 19.32 -11.39
N PRO A 266 -21.82 18.89 -12.40
CA PRO A 266 -21.31 18.23 -13.62
C PRO A 266 -20.31 19.09 -14.40
N ALA A 267 -20.48 20.41 -14.38
CA ALA A 267 -19.55 21.34 -15.04
C ALA A 267 -18.16 21.39 -14.39
N ARG A 268 -18.03 21.02 -13.11
CA ARG A 268 -16.77 21.02 -12.36
C ARG A 268 -16.11 19.64 -12.26
N VAL A 269 -16.74 18.60 -12.79
CA VAL A 269 -16.16 17.24 -12.81
C VAL A 269 -14.79 17.21 -13.49
N PRO A 270 -14.56 17.86 -14.65
CA PRO A 270 -13.24 17.90 -15.26
C PRO A 270 -12.16 18.51 -14.35
N GLU A 271 -12.49 19.56 -13.59
CA GLU A 271 -11.59 20.19 -12.62
C GLU A 271 -11.23 19.23 -11.48
N LEU A 272 -12.24 18.56 -10.90
CA LEU A 272 -12.05 17.54 -9.89
C LEU A 272 -11.11 16.41 -10.37
N LEU A 273 -11.36 15.87 -11.54
CA LEU A 273 -10.57 14.77 -12.11
C LEU A 273 -9.13 15.19 -12.43
N ALA A 274 -8.94 16.42 -12.93
CA ALA A 274 -7.63 16.99 -13.22
C ALA A 274 -6.76 17.20 -11.96
N SER A 275 -7.36 17.25 -10.77
CA SER A 275 -6.63 17.37 -9.51
C SER A 275 -5.75 16.14 -9.21
N ASN A 276 -6.05 14.98 -9.79
CA ASN A 276 -5.24 13.77 -9.74
C ASN A 276 -4.45 13.60 -11.06
N PRO A 277 -3.12 13.81 -11.08
CA PRO A 277 -2.33 13.64 -12.29
C PRO A 277 -2.07 12.18 -12.67
N SER A 278 -2.30 11.22 -11.75
CA SER A 278 -2.10 9.79 -12.00
C SER A 278 -3.19 9.24 -12.90
N TYR A 279 -2.79 8.42 -13.89
CA TYR A 279 -3.69 7.69 -14.77
C TYR A 279 -3.31 6.21 -14.82
N VAL A 280 -4.29 5.32 -14.65
CA VAL A 280 -4.11 3.87 -14.70
C VAL A 280 -4.52 3.33 -16.06
N PHE A 281 -3.67 2.51 -16.64
CA PHE A 281 -3.92 1.73 -17.84
C PHE A 281 -4.26 0.29 -17.48
N PHE A 282 -5.07 -0.34 -18.29
CA PHE A 282 -5.69 -1.62 -17.98
C PHE A 282 -5.35 -2.72 -18.99
N THR A 283 -5.67 -3.93 -18.62
CA THR A 283 -5.70 -5.10 -19.51
C THR A 283 -7.01 -5.88 -19.31
N ARG A 284 -7.34 -6.75 -20.23
CA ARG A 284 -8.43 -7.71 -20.00
C ARG A 284 -7.98 -8.74 -18.97
N GLY A 285 -8.75 -8.91 -17.92
CA GLY A 285 -8.58 -10.01 -16.97
C GLY A 285 -9.12 -11.33 -17.55
N PRO A 286 -8.79 -12.45 -16.88
CA PRO A 286 -9.35 -13.75 -17.25
C PRO A 286 -10.87 -13.75 -17.08
N ASP A 287 -11.54 -14.45 -17.98
CA ASP A 287 -12.99 -14.65 -17.91
C ASP A 287 -13.27 -15.78 -16.90
N SER A 288 -13.49 -15.43 -15.65
CA SER A 288 -13.77 -16.35 -14.55
C SER A 288 -14.63 -15.68 -13.48
N ASP A 289 -15.30 -16.47 -12.65
CA ASP A 289 -16.08 -15.99 -11.50
C ASP A 289 -15.21 -15.72 -10.26
N ASP A 290 -13.92 -16.05 -10.30
CA ASP A 290 -12.97 -15.75 -9.21
C ASP A 290 -12.89 -14.25 -8.96
N GLY A 291 -12.35 -13.86 -7.82
CA GLY A 291 -11.97 -12.47 -7.55
C GLY A 291 -10.92 -11.92 -8.53
N PRO A 292 -10.73 -10.60 -8.57
CA PRO A 292 -9.67 -10.00 -9.39
C PRO A 292 -8.30 -10.50 -8.92
N ARG A 293 -7.30 -10.45 -9.81
CA ARG A 293 -5.94 -10.81 -9.42
C ARG A 293 -5.26 -9.64 -8.73
N GLY A 294 -4.78 -9.87 -7.50
CA GLY A 294 -3.95 -8.91 -6.79
C GLY A 294 -2.50 -8.89 -7.28
N SER A 295 -1.67 -8.08 -6.65
CA SER A 295 -0.25 -7.91 -6.99
C SER A 295 0.59 -9.20 -6.86
N LEU A 296 0.15 -10.17 -6.05
CA LEU A 296 0.74 -11.51 -6.00
C LEU A 296 0.35 -12.37 -7.22
N ASN A 297 -0.49 -11.86 -8.10
CA ASN A 297 -1.05 -12.55 -9.26
C ASN A 297 -1.83 -13.83 -8.93
N VAL A 298 -2.60 -13.78 -7.85
CA VAL A 298 -3.60 -14.79 -7.44
C VAL A 298 -4.96 -14.15 -7.31
N PRO A 299 -6.06 -14.92 -7.51
CA PRO A 299 -7.41 -14.41 -7.25
C PRO A 299 -7.57 -13.96 -5.79
N LEU A 300 -8.16 -12.79 -5.59
CA LEU A 300 -8.47 -12.28 -4.26
C LEU A 300 -9.73 -12.96 -3.71
N THR A 301 -9.72 -13.26 -2.43
CA THR A 301 -10.85 -13.87 -1.71
C THR A 301 -11.55 -12.79 -0.88
N ALA A 302 -12.83 -12.57 -1.13
CA ALA A 302 -13.65 -11.60 -0.42
C ALA A 302 -13.62 -11.81 1.10
N GLY A 303 -13.28 -10.76 1.85
CA GLY A 303 -13.16 -10.79 3.30
C GLY A 303 -11.88 -11.42 3.85
N TYR A 304 -11.01 -12.00 3.00
CA TYR A 304 -9.81 -12.75 3.45
C TYR A 304 -8.52 -12.38 2.70
N SER A 305 -8.58 -11.54 1.67
CA SER A 305 -7.41 -10.95 1.01
C SER A 305 -7.25 -9.50 1.41
N VAL A 306 -6.01 -9.08 1.60
CA VAL A 306 -5.68 -7.68 1.92
C VAL A 306 -4.58 -7.13 1.02
N ALA A 307 -4.70 -5.83 0.70
CA ALA A 307 -3.60 -5.04 0.21
C ALA A 307 -2.81 -4.47 1.40
N VAL A 308 -1.48 -4.47 1.27
CA VAL A 308 -0.53 -4.08 2.32
C VAL A 308 0.60 -3.23 1.75
N ASP A 309 1.35 -2.58 2.62
CA ASP A 309 2.66 -2.03 2.26
C ASP A 309 3.67 -3.18 2.13
N ARG A 310 4.07 -3.48 0.89
CA ARG A 310 5.01 -4.56 0.59
C ARG A 310 6.41 -4.35 1.16
N ASN A 311 6.77 -3.12 1.54
CA ASN A 311 8.04 -2.82 2.18
C ASN A 311 8.03 -3.25 3.66
N VAL A 312 6.84 -3.40 4.24
CA VAL A 312 6.62 -3.86 5.62
C VAL A 312 6.17 -5.31 5.63
N VAL A 313 5.13 -5.65 4.89
CA VAL A 313 4.54 -6.98 4.86
C VAL A 313 4.79 -7.60 3.48
N PRO A 314 5.71 -8.57 3.36
CA PRO A 314 5.94 -9.26 2.10
C PRO A 314 4.65 -9.92 1.59
N LEU A 315 4.43 -9.84 0.27
CA LEU A 315 3.32 -10.55 -0.35
C LEU A 315 3.45 -12.06 -0.12
N GLY A 316 2.32 -12.70 0.13
CA GLY A 316 2.27 -14.11 0.53
C GLY A 316 2.22 -14.33 2.04
N SER A 317 2.43 -13.28 2.85
CA SER A 317 2.31 -13.37 4.30
C SER A 317 0.87 -13.69 4.73
N LEU A 318 0.76 -14.54 5.75
CA LEU A 318 -0.49 -14.74 6.47
C LEU A 318 -0.53 -13.77 7.66
N LEU A 319 -1.59 -13.00 7.75
CA LEU A 319 -1.78 -12.02 8.80
C LEU A 319 -2.97 -12.41 9.68
N TRP A 320 -2.93 -12.01 10.96
CA TRP A 320 -4.09 -12.04 11.84
C TRP A 320 -4.57 -10.61 12.02
N LEU A 321 -5.74 -10.30 11.47
CA LEU A 321 -6.36 -8.99 11.53
C LEU A 321 -7.40 -8.93 12.65
N SER A 322 -7.36 -7.88 13.45
CA SER A 322 -8.40 -7.54 14.43
C SER A 322 -8.83 -6.11 14.25
N THR A 323 -10.07 -5.90 13.88
CA THR A 323 -10.68 -4.58 13.62
C THR A 323 -12.20 -4.67 13.82
N THR A 324 -12.94 -3.69 13.31
CA THR A 324 -14.40 -3.71 13.24
C THR A 324 -14.88 -3.57 11.81
N ARG A 325 -16.10 -3.99 11.54
CA ARG A 325 -16.84 -3.63 10.32
C ARG A 325 -17.30 -2.17 10.38
N PRO A 326 -17.78 -1.59 9.28
CA PRO A 326 -18.38 -0.25 9.28
C PRO A 326 -19.53 -0.07 10.28
N ASP A 327 -20.29 -1.10 10.56
CA ASP A 327 -21.38 -1.14 11.54
C ASP A 327 -20.92 -1.25 13.01
N GLY A 328 -19.60 -1.30 13.24
CA GLY A 328 -19.00 -1.44 14.58
C GLY A 328 -18.87 -2.88 15.07
N THR A 329 -19.40 -3.88 14.36
CA THR A 329 -19.25 -5.28 14.75
C THR A 329 -17.81 -5.75 14.62
N ALA A 330 -17.36 -6.60 15.56
CA ALA A 330 -15.99 -7.11 15.55
C ALA A 330 -15.68 -7.91 14.29
N LEU A 331 -14.48 -7.72 13.75
CA LEU A 331 -13.93 -8.45 12.62
C LEU A 331 -12.54 -8.97 13.00
N VAL A 332 -12.48 -10.26 13.33
CA VAL A 332 -11.23 -10.93 13.70
C VAL A 332 -11.06 -12.15 12.81
N ARG A 333 -9.99 -12.17 12.02
CA ARG A 333 -9.74 -13.30 11.12
C ARG A 333 -8.32 -13.36 10.59
N PRO A 334 -7.83 -14.53 10.17
CA PRO A 334 -6.63 -14.62 9.32
C PRO A 334 -6.95 -14.05 7.94
N VAL A 335 -6.00 -13.27 7.37
CA VAL A 335 -6.10 -12.70 6.02
C VAL A 335 -4.78 -12.88 5.28
N ALA A 336 -4.84 -13.05 3.98
CA ALA A 336 -3.68 -13.24 3.13
C ALA A 336 -3.24 -11.91 2.50
N ALA A 337 -1.96 -11.55 2.65
CA ALA A 337 -1.36 -10.40 1.99
C ALA A 337 -1.10 -10.71 0.52
N GLN A 338 -2.07 -10.43 -0.34
CA GLN A 338 -2.07 -10.83 -1.75
C GLN A 338 -2.07 -9.64 -2.72
N ASP A 339 -2.21 -8.42 -2.17
CA ASP A 339 -2.32 -7.22 -3.00
C ASP A 339 -1.53 -6.04 -2.41
N THR A 340 -1.40 -4.97 -3.20
CA THR A 340 -0.79 -3.70 -2.83
C THR A 340 -1.57 -2.55 -3.43
N GLY A 341 -1.53 -1.39 -2.79
CA GLY A 341 -2.12 -0.16 -3.33
C GLY A 341 -1.19 1.03 -3.14
N GLY A 342 -1.20 1.97 -4.08
CA GLY A 342 -0.34 3.17 -4.01
C GLY A 342 -0.57 4.05 -2.78
N ALA A 343 -1.76 3.96 -2.17
CA ALA A 343 -2.11 4.67 -0.94
C ALA A 343 -2.01 3.78 0.32
N ILE A 344 -1.60 2.50 0.16
CA ILE A 344 -1.51 1.55 1.26
C ILE A 344 -0.06 1.52 1.72
N THR A 345 0.30 2.45 2.61
CA THR A 345 1.67 2.63 3.10
C THR A 345 1.69 2.67 4.62
N GLY A 346 2.75 2.12 5.22
CA GLY A 346 3.00 2.09 6.65
C GLY A 346 2.85 0.71 7.28
N GLU A 347 3.27 0.61 8.55
CA GLU A 347 3.48 -0.67 9.23
C GLU A 347 2.16 -1.35 9.62
N VAL A 348 1.22 -0.61 10.20
CA VAL A 348 -0.08 -1.15 10.62
C VAL A 348 -1.16 -0.63 9.68
N ARG A 349 -1.06 -1.06 8.42
CA ARG A 349 -1.94 -0.61 7.33
C ARG A 349 -2.39 -1.80 6.49
N ALA A 350 -3.69 -1.97 6.36
CA ALA A 350 -4.27 -2.96 5.46
C ALA A 350 -5.52 -2.40 4.79
N ASP A 351 -5.78 -2.86 3.57
CA ASP A 351 -6.99 -2.60 2.81
C ASP A 351 -7.68 -3.93 2.53
N LEU A 352 -8.87 -4.16 3.09
CA LEU A 352 -9.57 -5.44 3.03
C LEU A 352 -10.39 -5.53 1.75
N PHE A 353 -10.20 -6.59 0.98
CA PHE A 353 -11.00 -6.87 -0.20
C PHE A 353 -12.38 -7.38 0.20
N TRP A 354 -13.44 -6.64 -0.09
CA TRP A 354 -14.81 -6.99 0.28
C TRP A 354 -15.55 -7.83 -0.76
N GLY A 355 -15.01 -7.97 -1.98
CA GLY A 355 -15.65 -8.72 -3.06
C GLY A 355 -16.01 -7.84 -4.24
N THR A 356 -17.03 -8.24 -4.99
CA THR A 356 -17.43 -7.63 -6.25
C THR A 356 -18.83 -7.02 -6.14
N GLY A 357 -19.06 -5.89 -6.80
CA GLY A 357 -20.38 -5.26 -6.95
C GLY A 357 -20.77 -4.34 -5.79
N ASP A 358 -22.01 -3.86 -5.83
CA ASP A 358 -22.49 -2.75 -5.01
C ASP A 358 -22.48 -3.05 -3.50
N ALA A 359 -22.91 -4.24 -3.09
CA ALA A 359 -22.91 -4.63 -1.68
C ALA A 359 -21.49 -4.65 -1.07
N ALA A 360 -20.48 -5.08 -1.85
CA ALA A 360 -19.08 -5.00 -1.46
C ALA A 360 -18.60 -3.54 -1.43
N GLY A 361 -19.08 -2.73 -2.38
CA GLY A 361 -18.79 -1.30 -2.49
C GLY A 361 -19.29 -0.51 -1.28
N GLU A 362 -20.47 -0.80 -0.78
CA GLU A 362 -21.03 -0.19 0.43
C GLU A 362 -20.16 -0.47 1.66
N LEU A 363 -19.76 -1.73 1.86
CA LEU A 363 -18.85 -2.09 2.97
C LEU A 363 -17.48 -1.42 2.82
N ALA A 364 -16.91 -1.49 1.61
CA ALA A 364 -15.59 -0.90 1.32
C ALA A 364 -15.59 0.62 1.49
N GLY A 365 -16.64 1.29 0.99
CA GLY A 365 -16.75 2.75 1.00
C GLY A 365 -16.87 3.34 2.41
N HIS A 366 -17.41 2.59 3.35
CA HIS A 366 -17.58 3.01 4.74
C HIS A 366 -16.48 2.47 5.68
N MET A 367 -15.57 1.60 5.19
CA MET A 367 -14.55 1.03 6.04
C MET A 367 -13.36 1.98 6.25
N LYS A 368 -13.30 2.58 7.42
CA LYS A 368 -12.19 3.44 7.89
C LYS A 368 -12.00 3.22 9.39
N GLN A 369 -11.53 2.02 9.73
CA GLN A 369 -11.50 1.53 11.10
C GLN A 369 -10.08 1.53 11.66
N LYS A 370 -9.97 1.59 12.99
CA LYS A 370 -8.75 1.21 13.68
C LYS A 370 -8.63 -0.30 13.73
N GLY A 371 -7.41 -0.82 13.62
CA GLY A 371 -7.18 -2.24 13.76
C GLY A 371 -5.76 -2.56 14.16
N THR A 372 -5.55 -3.80 14.59
CA THR A 372 -4.26 -4.37 14.92
C THR A 372 -3.96 -5.53 13.99
N ILE A 373 -2.69 -5.71 13.66
CA ILE A 373 -2.23 -6.74 12.73
C ILE A 373 -1.08 -7.50 13.38
N TRP A 374 -1.16 -8.83 13.32
CA TRP A 374 -0.04 -9.71 13.61
C TRP A 374 0.37 -10.44 12.33
N MET A 375 1.65 -10.47 12.05
CA MET A 375 2.21 -11.27 10.97
C MET A 375 2.55 -12.66 11.49
N LEU A 376 2.04 -13.68 10.83
CA LEU A 376 2.40 -15.06 11.05
C LEU A 376 3.54 -15.41 10.11
N TRP A 377 4.73 -15.65 10.66
CA TRP A 377 5.97 -15.80 9.88
C TRP A 377 6.57 -17.18 10.03
N PRO A 378 7.11 -17.80 8.97
CA PRO A 378 7.68 -19.15 9.06
C PRO A 378 8.77 -19.25 10.13
N LYS A 379 8.70 -20.27 10.96
CA LYS A 379 9.68 -20.52 12.02
C LYS A 379 11.07 -20.74 11.45
N GLY A 380 12.07 -20.14 12.10
CA GLY A 380 13.47 -20.26 11.69
C GLY A 380 13.87 -19.43 10.46
N VAL A 381 12.92 -18.70 9.85
CA VAL A 381 13.20 -17.80 8.72
C VAL A 381 13.45 -16.40 9.26
N ALA A 382 14.51 -15.75 8.77
CA ALA A 382 14.81 -14.36 9.13
C ALA A 382 13.64 -13.43 8.78
N LEU A 383 13.34 -12.50 9.69
CA LEU A 383 12.31 -11.47 9.44
C LEU A 383 12.72 -10.56 8.28
N PRO A 384 11.74 -9.98 7.58
CA PRO A 384 12.01 -8.94 6.61
C PRO A 384 12.77 -7.78 7.27
N LYS A 385 13.62 -7.09 6.50
CA LYS A 385 14.20 -5.82 6.99
C LYS A 385 13.07 -4.85 7.27
N ALA A 386 13.07 -4.31 8.49
CA ALA A 386 12.18 -3.19 8.79
C ALA A 386 12.44 -2.03 7.82
N PRO A 387 11.41 -1.28 7.40
CA PRO A 387 11.60 -0.07 6.63
C PRO A 387 12.54 0.88 7.37
N ASP A 388 13.41 1.55 6.62
CA ASP A 388 14.23 2.62 7.18
C ASP A 388 13.29 3.80 7.53
N PRO A 389 13.27 4.29 8.78
CA PRO A 389 12.40 5.39 9.17
C PRO A 389 12.72 6.72 8.46
N ALA A 390 13.76 6.77 7.65
CA ALA A 390 14.19 7.96 6.89
C ALA A 390 13.69 8.00 5.43
N ASN A 391 12.88 7.03 4.97
CA ASN A 391 12.35 6.99 3.59
C ASN A 391 10.83 7.13 3.54
#